data_a74241ccedb604ec732173c762d074db
#
_entry.id   a74241ccedb604ec732173c762d074db
#
_cell.length_a   1.000
_cell.length_b   1.000
_cell.length_c   1.000
_cell.angle_alpha   90.00
_cell.angle_beta   90.00
_cell.angle_gamma   90.00
#
_symmetry.space_group_name_H-M   'P 1'
#
loop_
_entity.id
_entity.type
_entity.pdbx_description
1 polymer ?
#
loop_
_entity_poly.entity_id
_entity_poly.type
_entity_poly.pdbx_seq_one_letter_code
_entity_poly.pdbx_strand_id
1 'polypeptide(L)'
;KSGAIRLQFSVYEINNSKRIVENILLKIEQFSNESSSIIKDDEEKRAKINENLAEIGREYKGTVNVKHFAQILRDDVGFEKLASLIEKPLDLNVAVHYGCHFLKPTETIGIEDQAENPAILDDLVEITGAKSIDYKDKMMCCGAGGGLRARDLDVTTSFTKEKLEHMTEAGVDAIVNVCPFCHMQFDQGQTEVNEKYGTDFALPVFHLAQLYGLAMGLSAEELTFDAQKIDATPAIKKALGE
;
A
#
# COMPACT_ATOMS: atom_id res chain seq x y z
N LYS A 1 8.98 -30.15 10.09
CA LYS A 1 8.32 -30.10 8.77
C LYS A 1 7.83 -28.68 8.62
N SER A 2 8.59 -27.88 7.87
CA SER A 2 8.34 -26.47 7.58
C SER A 2 7.03 -26.34 6.79
N GLY A 3 6.02 -25.68 7.37
CA GLY A 3 4.85 -25.23 6.64
C GLY A 3 5.25 -24.09 5.71
N ALA A 4 5.53 -24.42 4.46
CA ALA A 4 5.76 -23.39 3.44
C ALA A 4 4.45 -22.64 3.23
N ILE A 5 4.44 -21.35 3.56
CA ILE A 5 3.40 -20.42 3.11
C ILE A 5 3.56 -20.33 1.60
N ARG A 6 2.65 -20.97 0.87
CA ARG A 6 2.59 -20.83 -0.57
C ARG A 6 1.77 -19.57 -0.85
N LEU A 7 2.44 -18.43 -0.97
CA LEU A 7 1.90 -17.29 -1.70
C LEU A 7 1.93 -17.66 -3.18
N GLN A 8 0.89 -18.34 -3.63
CA GLN A 8 0.71 -18.65 -5.03
C GLN A 8 0.00 -17.44 -5.66
N PHE A 9 0.77 -16.39 -5.95
CA PHE A 9 0.35 -15.40 -6.92
C PHE A 9 0.46 -16.07 -8.30
N SER A 10 -0.63 -16.61 -8.78
CA SER A 10 -0.75 -17.02 -10.17
C SER A 10 -0.81 -15.73 -11.01
N VAL A 11 0.31 -15.38 -11.63
CA VAL A 11 0.41 -14.30 -12.64
C VAL A 11 -0.61 -14.48 -13.76
N TYR A 12 -1.18 -15.67 -13.92
CA TYR A 12 -2.13 -16.01 -14.97
C TYR A 12 -3.58 -15.57 -14.71
N GLU A 13 -3.99 -15.40 -13.45
CA GLU A 13 -5.33 -14.90 -13.09
C GLU A 13 -5.40 -13.37 -13.08
N ILE A 14 -4.27 -12.70 -13.11
CA ILE A 14 -4.14 -11.24 -13.13
C ILE A 14 -4.67 -10.66 -14.46
N ASN A 15 -4.63 -11.38 -15.57
CA ASN A 15 -4.89 -10.84 -16.90
C ASN A 15 -6.37 -10.61 -17.31
N ASN A 16 -7.36 -11.19 -16.65
CA ASN A 16 -8.76 -11.00 -17.01
C ASN A 16 -9.68 -10.41 -15.93
N SER A 17 -9.16 -10.21 -14.72
CA SER A 17 -9.94 -9.63 -13.61
C SER A 17 -9.11 -8.64 -12.82
N LYS A 18 -8.03 -8.12 -13.39
CA LYS A 18 -6.94 -7.35 -12.73
C LYS A 18 -7.45 -6.29 -11.75
N ARG A 19 -8.44 -5.53 -12.14
CA ARG A 19 -8.93 -4.36 -11.39
C ARG A 19 -9.79 -4.71 -10.17
N ILE A 20 -10.51 -5.82 -10.21
CA ILE A 20 -11.40 -6.27 -9.12
C ILE A 20 -10.60 -7.09 -8.12
N VAL A 21 -9.70 -7.95 -8.58
CA VAL A 21 -8.91 -8.84 -7.74
C VAL A 21 -7.86 -8.07 -6.94
N GLU A 22 -7.18 -7.09 -7.54
CA GLU A 22 -6.27 -6.19 -6.82
C GLU A 22 -6.99 -5.43 -5.71
N ASN A 23 -8.12 -4.82 -6.00
CA ASN A 23 -8.94 -4.13 -5.00
C ASN A 23 -9.50 -5.08 -3.92
N ILE A 24 -9.77 -6.34 -4.25
CA ILE A 24 -10.28 -7.32 -3.28
C ILE A 24 -9.13 -7.91 -2.45
N LEU A 25 -8.00 -8.27 -3.05
CA LEU A 25 -6.84 -8.83 -2.33
C LEU A 25 -6.23 -7.80 -1.37
N LEU A 26 -6.07 -6.56 -1.82
CA LEU A 26 -5.56 -5.47 -0.98
C LEU A 26 -6.55 -5.09 0.14
N LYS A 27 -7.86 -5.15 -0.12
CA LYS A 27 -8.88 -5.02 0.93
C LYS A 27 -8.84 -6.19 1.92
N ILE A 28 -8.64 -7.41 1.45
CA ILE A 28 -8.55 -8.60 2.29
C ILE A 28 -7.30 -8.52 3.19
N GLU A 29 -6.15 -8.06 2.70
CA GLU A 29 -4.95 -7.88 3.51
C GLU A 29 -5.17 -6.85 4.63
N GLN A 30 -5.72 -5.70 4.31
CA GLN A 30 -5.93 -4.62 5.27
C GLN A 30 -6.98 -4.98 6.33
N PHE A 31 -8.11 -5.54 5.94
CA PHE A 31 -9.15 -6.01 6.86
C PHE A 31 -8.78 -7.31 7.56
N SER A 32 -7.97 -8.17 6.95
CA SER A 32 -7.61 -9.45 7.56
C SER A 32 -6.59 -9.30 8.68
N ASN A 33 -5.70 -8.33 8.64
CA ASN A 33 -4.75 -8.08 9.73
C ASN A 33 -5.47 -7.64 11.01
N GLU A 34 -6.31 -6.61 10.94
CA GLU A 34 -7.10 -6.17 12.11
C GLU A 34 -8.07 -7.26 12.58
N SER A 35 -8.86 -7.83 11.68
CA SER A 35 -9.86 -8.84 12.01
C SER A 35 -9.23 -10.14 12.51
N SER A 36 -8.11 -10.55 11.92
CA SER A 36 -7.40 -11.76 12.31
C SER A 36 -6.82 -11.66 13.72
N SER A 37 -6.19 -10.54 14.08
CA SER A 37 -5.67 -10.33 15.44
C SER A 37 -6.81 -10.34 16.47
N ILE A 38 -7.87 -9.58 16.21
CA ILE A 38 -9.02 -9.47 17.13
C ILE A 38 -9.71 -10.83 17.33
N ILE A 39 -9.88 -11.62 16.26
CA ILE A 39 -10.56 -12.92 16.33
C ILE A 39 -9.66 -14.01 16.90
N LYS A 40 -8.34 -13.93 16.65
CA LYS A 40 -7.38 -14.89 17.17
C LYS A 40 -7.30 -14.88 18.69
N ASP A 41 -7.33 -13.71 19.28
CA ASP A 41 -7.12 -13.49 20.70
C ASP A 41 -8.44 -13.44 21.50
N ASP A 42 -9.60 -13.36 20.83
CA ASP A 42 -10.94 -13.29 21.43
C ASP A 42 -11.72 -14.58 21.16
N GLU A 43 -11.79 -15.45 22.17
CA GLU A 43 -12.47 -16.75 22.06
C GLU A 43 -13.98 -16.62 21.81
N GLU A 44 -14.63 -15.61 22.39
CA GLU A 44 -16.06 -15.40 22.22
C GLU A 44 -16.39 -14.97 20.79
N LYS A 45 -15.64 -14.01 20.24
CA LYS A 45 -15.79 -13.60 18.83
C LYS A 45 -15.48 -14.76 17.88
N ARG A 46 -14.43 -15.53 18.17
CA ARG A 46 -14.07 -16.71 17.38
C ARG A 46 -15.17 -17.78 17.37
N ALA A 47 -15.78 -18.04 18.52
CA ALA A 47 -16.89 -18.97 18.63
C ALA A 47 -18.10 -18.51 17.79
N LYS A 48 -18.46 -17.22 17.89
CA LYS A 48 -19.57 -16.64 17.11
C LYS A 48 -19.34 -16.68 15.60
N ILE A 49 -18.10 -16.48 15.16
CA ILE A 49 -17.74 -16.62 13.74
C ILE A 49 -17.82 -18.08 13.32
N ASN A 50 -17.39 -19.00 14.16
CA ASN A 50 -17.43 -20.42 13.87
C ASN A 50 -18.86 -20.98 13.80
N GLU A 51 -19.83 -20.40 14.51
CA GLU A 51 -21.26 -20.71 14.32
C GLU A 51 -21.68 -20.47 12.86
N ASN A 52 -21.32 -19.32 12.28
CA ASN A 52 -21.62 -19.00 10.88
C ASN A 52 -20.81 -19.89 9.90
N LEU A 53 -19.54 -20.19 10.22
CA LEU A 53 -18.69 -21.02 9.38
C LEU A 53 -19.15 -22.48 9.36
N ALA A 54 -19.77 -22.96 10.43
CA ALA A 54 -20.32 -24.31 10.52
C ALA A 54 -21.41 -24.58 9.46
N GLU A 55 -22.18 -23.56 9.06
CA GLU A 55 -23.18 -23.67 7.98
C GLU A 55 -22.59 -24.11 6.65
N ILE A 56 -21.31 -23.79 6.41
CA ILE A 56 -20.56 -24.19 5.21
C ILE A 56 -19.50 -25.27 5.48
N GLY A 57 -19.60 -25.93 6.65
CA GLY A 57 -18.67 -27.01 7.02
C GLY A 57 -17.23 -26.56 7.28
N ARG A 58 -17.03 -25.31 7.71
CA ARG A 58 -15.70 -24.75 7.99
C ARG A 58 -15.57 -24.30 9.45
N GLU A 59 -14.32 -24.24 9.90
CA GLU A 59 -13.96 -23.77 11.24
C GLU A 59 -12.69 -22.95 11.18
N TYR A 60 -12.67 -21.80 11.88
CA TYR A 60 -11.47 -21.01 12.10
C TYR A 60 -10.84 -21.33 13.45
N LYS A 61 -9.62 -21.86 13.42
CA LYS A 61 -8.90 -22.33 14.62
C LYS A 61 -7.96 -21.29 15.23
N GLY A 62 -7.88 -20.10 14.68
CA GLY A 62 -6.96 -19.06 15.14
C GLY A 62 -5.47 -19.37 14.86
N THR A 63 -5.18 -20.32 13.98
CA THR A 63 -3.81 -20.77 13.70
C THR A 63 -3.15 -20.05 12.52
N VAL A 64 -3.90 -19.29 11.75
CA VAL A 64 -3.38 -18.52 10.62
C VAL A 64 -2.77 -17.23 11.14
N ASN A 65 -1.52 -16.98 10.77
CA ASN A 65 -0.86 -15.71 11.03
C ASN A 65 -0.96 -14.84 9.77
N VAL A 66 -1.67 -13.72 9.86
CA VAL A 66 -1.81 -12.76 8.77
C VAL A 66 -0.78 -11.66 9.01
N LYS A 67 0.04 -11.40 8.02
CA LYS A 67 1.04 -10.33 8.04
C LYS A 67 0.79 -9.36 6.90
N HIS A 68 1.01 -8.09 7.14
CA HIS A 68 1.03 -7.09 6.09
C HIS A 68 2.25 -7.32 5.17
N PHE A 69 2.13 -6.96 3.89
CA PHE A 69 3.21 -7.13 2.90
C PHE A 69 4.54 -6.53 3.36
N ALA A 70 4.52 -5.32 3.91
CA ALA A 70 5.72 -4.67 4.44
C ALA A 70 6.34 -5.42 5.64
N GLN A 71 5.53 -6.06 6.50
CA GLN A 71 6.04 -6.93 7.56
C GLN A 71 6.75 -8.15 6.99
N ILE A 72 6.18 -8.77 5.95
CA ILE A 72 6.81 -9.92 5.28
C ILE A 72 8.16 -9.50 4.69
N LEU A 73 8.23 -8.36 4.04
CA LEU A 73 9.48 -7.84 3.48
C LEU A 73 10.54 -7.60 4.57
N ARG A 74 10.16 -6.94 5.68
CA ARG A 74 11.08 -6.62 6.77
C ARG A 74 11.49 -7.86 7.55
N ASP A 75 10.50 -8.66 8.03
CA ASP A 75 10.71 -9.68 9.06
C ASP A 75 11.04 -11.06 8.50
N ASP A 76 10.42 -11.43 7.36
CA ASP A 76 10.54 -12.78 6.81
C ASP A 76 11.60 -12.85 5.70
N VAL A 77 11.71 -11.79 4.88
CA VAL A 77 12.71 -11.70 3.81
C VAL A 77 14.00 -11.08 4.34
N GLY A 78 13.90 -9.94 5.02
CA GLY A 78 15.01 -9.18 5.56
C GLY A 78 15.70 -8.26 4.55
N PHE A 79 16.25 -7.16 5.06
CA PHE A 79 16.81 -6.07 4.23
C PHE A 79 17.99 -6.52 3.36
N GLU A 80 18.89 -7.34 3.90
CA GLU A 80 20.03 -7.87 3.15
C GLU A 80 19.59 -8.70 1.93
N LYS A 81 18.60 -9.57 2.14
CA LYS A 81 18.06 -10.39 1.07
C LYS A 81 17.34 -9.53 0.03
N LEU A 82 16.53 -8.56 0.46
CA LEU A 82 15.86 -7.62 -0.44
C LEU A 82 16.88 -6.87 -1.29
N ALA A 83 17.91 -6.28 -0.68
CA ALA A 83 18.97 -5.58 -1.40
C ALA A 83 19.67 -6.47 -2.44
N SER A 84 19.85 -7.76 -2.14
CA SER A 84 20.45 -8.71 -3.07
C SER A 84 19.60 -9.05 -4.30
N LEU A 85 18.31 -8.70 -4.27
CA LEU A 85 17.35 -8.94 -5.35
C LEU A 85 17.15 -7.71 -6.25
N ILE A 86 17.73 -6.58 -5.89
CA ILE A 86 17.64 -5.36 -6.70
C ILE A 86 18.60 -5.47 -7.90
N GLU A 87 18.03 -5.50 -9.07
CA GLU A 87 18.77 -5.56 -10.35
C GLU A 87 19.02 -4.17 -10.93
N LYS A 88 18.05 -3.26 -10.74
CA LYS A 88 18.07 -1.89 -11.25
C LYS A 88 17.72 -0.92 -10.11
N PRO A 89 18.72 -0.36 -9.42
CA PRO A 89 18.47 0.70 -8.44
C PRO A 89 17.74 1.87 -9.09
N LEU A 90 16.69 2.36 -8.44
CA LEU A 90 15.81 3.38 -8.99
C LEU A 90 16.28 4.79 -8.59
N ASP A 91 16.42 5.70 -9.54
CA ASP A 91 16.73 7.12 -9.28
C ASP A 91 15.44 7.94 -9.20
N LEU A 92 14.73 7.82 -8.06
CA LEU A 92 13.50 8.54 -7.77
C LEU A 92 13.55 9.22 -6.41
N ASN A 93 13.04 10.45 -6.34
CA ASN A 93 12.66 11.07 -5.09
C ASN A 93 11.17 10.79 -4.85
N VAL A 94 10.81 10.16 -3.74
CA VAL A 94 9.43 9.75 -3.52
C VAL A 94 8.87 10.25 -2.20
N ALA A 95 7.58 10.59 -2.19
CA ALA A 95 6.82 10.83 -0.96
C ALA A 95 6.25 9.49 -0.46
N VAL A 96 6.74 9.01 0.68
CA VAL A 96 6.20 7.82 1.31
C VAL A 96 4.94 8.17 2.11
N HIS A 97 3.83 7.51 1.78
CA HIS A 97 2.57 7.69 2.52
C HIS A 97 2.19 6.38 3.24
N TYR A 98 2.22 6.42 4.57
CA TYR A 98 2.02 5.24 5.40
C TYR A 98 0.58 4.69 5.38
N GLY A 99 -0.41 5.58 5.40
CA GLY A 99 -1.80 5.19 5.62
C GLY A 99 -2.12 4.89 7.10
N CYS A 100 -3.36 5.17 7.51
CA CYS A 100 -3.73 5.10 8.93
C CYS A 100 -3.74 3.66 9.47
N HIS A 101 -4.30 2.71 8.72
CA HIS A 101 -4.47 1.32 9.14
C HIS A 101 -3.19 0.48 9.09
N PHE A 102 -2.12 1.02 8.54
CA PHE A 102 -0.80 0.38 8.59
C PHE A 102 -0.13 0.53 9.96
N LEU A 103 -0.42 1.62 10.68
CA LEU A 103 0.25 1.97 11.92
C LEU A 103 -0.63 1.85 13.16
N LYS A 104 -1.96 2.01 13.02
CA LYS A 104 -2.90 2.14 14.15
C LYS A 104 -4.10 1.19 13.99
N PRO A 105 -4.57 0.55 15.08
CA PRO A 105 -4.05 0.64 16.46
C PRO A 105 -2.72 -0.13 16.62
N THR A 106 -1.75 0.48 17.23
CA THR A 106 -0.38 -0.05 17.36
C THR A 106 -0.35 -1.39 18.11
N GLU A 107 -1.18 -1.52 19.15
CA GLU A 107 -1.26 -2.72 19.97
C GLU A 107 -1.74 -3.96 19.17
N THR A 108 -2.53 -3.72 18.14
CA THR A 108 -3.13 -4.79 17.33
C THR A 108 -2.26 -5.11 16.12
N ILE A 109 -1.70 -4.10 15.48
CA ILE A 109 -0.97 -4.24 14.22
C ILE A 109 0.49 -4.57 14.48
N GLY A 110 1.12 -3.95 15.47
CA GLY A 110 2.49 -4.24 15.92
C GLY A 110 3.56 -4.11 14.83
N ILE A 111 3.33 -3.25 13.82
CA ILE A 111 4.27 -3.10 12.71
C ILE A 111 5.44 -2.20 13.09
N GLU A 112 5.16 -1.14 13.82
CA GLU A 112 6.14 -0.12 14.19
C GLU A 112 5.89 0.36 15.61
N ASP A 113 6.94 0.39 16.41
CA ASP A 113 6.87 0.86 17.81
C ASP A 113 6.64 2.37 17.92
N GLN A 114 7.03 3.12 16.88
CA GLN A 114 6.89 4.58 16.81
C GLN A 114 5.89 5.00 15.75
N ALA A 115 4.62 4.68 15.95
CA ALA A 115 3.56 4.99 14.98
C ALA A 115 3.41 6.49 14.64
N GLU A 116 3.93 7.38 15.46
CA GLU A 116 3.91 8.84 15.22
C GLU A 116 5.11 9.32 14.38
N ASN A 117 6.20 8.53 14.33
CA ASN A 117 7.38 8.80 13.51
C ASN A 117 7.98 7.50 12.97
N PRO A 118 7.24 6.78 12.11
CA PRO A 118 7.67 5.49 11.59
C PRO A 118 8.76 5.66 10.52
N ALA A 119 9.63 4.64 10.39
CA ALA A 119 10.67 4.58 9.38
C ALA A 119 10.57 3.36 8.45
N ILE A 120 9.77 2.35 8.82
CA ILE A 120 9.73 1.06 8.12
C ILE A 120 9.49 1.15 6.61
N LEU A 121 8.57 2.01 6.14
CA LEU A 121 8.32 2.14 4.71
C LEU A 121 9.40 2.97 4.02
N ASP A 122 9.96 3.95 4.70
CA ASP A 122 11.09 4.74 4.21
C ASP A 122 12.29 3.82 3.98
N ASP A 123 12.65 3.02 4.98
CA ASP A 123 13.75 2.04 4.90
C ASP A 123 13.54 1.03 3.76
N LEU A 124 12.31 0.50 3.63
CA LEU A 124 11.97 -0.43 2.55
C LEU A 124 12.05 0.22 1.17
N VAL A 125 11.66 1.47 1.04
CA VAL A 125 11.78 2.23 -0.21
C VAL A 125 13.23 2.46 -0.57
N GLU A 126 14.07 2.85 0.38
CA GLU A 126 15.48 3.16 0.15
C GLU A 126 16.31 1.93 -0.31
N ILE A 127 15.92 0.72 0.06
CA ILE A 127 16.52 -0.51 -0.47
C ILE A 127 16.40 -0.60 -1.99
N THR A 128 15.35 -0.05 -2.58
CA THR A 128 15.15 -0.07 -4.04
C THR A 128 16.05 0.91 -4.79
N GLY A 129 16.80 1.77 -4.10
CA GLY A 129 17.58 2.88 -4.64
C GLY A 129 16.82 4.20 -4.68
N ALA A 130 15.51 4.20 -4.55
CA ALA A 130 14.71 5.42 -4.45
C ALA A 130 14.99 6.13 -3.12
N LYS A 131 14.83 7.46 -3.10
CA LYS A 131 15.03 8.29 -1.91
C LYS A 131 13.70 8.69 -1.33
N SER A 132 13.46 8.36 -0.06
CA SER A 132 12.32 8.88 0.67
C SER A 132 12.57 10.33 1.05
N ILE A 133 11.72 11.23 0.54
CA ILE A 133 11.79 12.66 0.80
C ILE A 133 10.78 12.99 1.90
N ASP A 134 11.26 13.63 2.96
CA ASP A 134 10.37 14.15 3.99
C ASP A 134 9.53 15.32 3.46
N TYR A 135 8.29 15.42 3.88
CA TYR A 135 7.36 16.45 3.46
C TYR A 135 6.41 16.81 4.60
N LYS A 136 5.92 18.04 4.55
CA LYS A 136 5.02 18.58 5.56
C LYS A 136 3.76 17.71 5.69
N ASP A 137 3.35 17.46 6.94
CA ASP A 137 2.17 16.66 7.27
C ASP A 137 2.19 15.22 6.70
N LYS A 138 3.39 14.60 6.65
CA LYS A 138 3.61 13.23 6.16
C LYS A 138 2.61 12.23 6.77
N MET A 139 2.29 12.38 8.05
CA MET A 139 1.39 11.48 8.78
C MET A 139 -0.11 11.85 8.66
N MET A 140 -0.45 12.92 7.94
CA MET A 140 -1.84 13.31 7.70
C MET A 140 -2.58 12.28 6.84
N CYS A 141 -3.89 12.11 7.09
CA CYS A 141 -4.76 11.21 6.33
C CYS A 141 -4.80 11.58 4.83
N CYS A 142 -4.93 10.58 3.94
CA CYS A 142 -5.17 10.81 2.51
C CYS A 142 -6.57 11.35 2.19
N GLY A 143 -7.51 11.26 3.13
CA GLY A 143 -8.89 11.69 2.97
C GLY A 143 -9.88 10.58 2.59
N ALA A 144 -9.44 9.36 2.24
CA ALA A 144 -10.36 8.30 1.79
C ALA A 144 -10.94 7.43 2.92
N GLY A 145 -10.26 7.38 4.08
CA GLY A 145 -10.54 6.44 5.15
C GLY A 145 -11.86 6.68 5.90
N GLY A 146 -12.28 5.67 6.67
CA GLY A 146 -13.46 5.75 7.55
C GLY A 146 -14.78 5.97 6.81
N GLY A 147 -14.85 5.73 5.50
CA GLY A 147 -16.02 5.99 4.68
C GLY A 147 -16.23 7.49 4.38
N LEU A 148 -15.27 8.35 4.67
CA LEU A 148 -15.37 9.80 4.42
C LEU A 148 -15.62 10.08 2.93
N ARG A 149 -14.86 9.42 2.04
CA ARG A 149 -15.01 9.58 0.60
C ARG A 149 -16.44 9.28 0.10
N ALA A 150 -17.13 8.34 0.70
CA ALA A 150 -18.51 8.01 0.33
C ALA A 150 -19.54 8.97 0.89
N ARG A 151 -19.20 9.71 1.95
CA ARG A 151 -20.13 10.61 2.65
C ARG A 151 -19.95 12.08 2.28
N ASP A 152 -18.71 12.49 2.08
CA ASP A 152 -18.37 13.91 1.85
C ASP A 152 -17.13 14.03 0.95
N LEU A 153 -17.39 14.11 -0.35
CA LEU A 153 -16.33 14.24 -1.34
C LEU A 153 -15.60 15.59 -1.25
N ASP A 154 -16.28 16.61 -0.76
CA ASP A 154 -15.68 17.96 -0.64
C ASP A 154 -14.60 17.97 0.45
N VAL A 155 -14.89 17.36 1.59
CA VAL A 155 -13.90 17.21 2.66
C VAL A 155 -12.78 16.26 2.21
N THR A 156 -13.11 15.13 1.57
CA THR A 156 -12.13 14.19 1.04
C THR A 156 -11.13 14.85 0.10
N THR A 157 -11.62 15.60 -0.88
CA THR A 157 -10.75 16.26 -1.87
C THR A 157 -9.92 17.38 -1.25
N SER A 158 -10.39 18.06 -0.20
CA SER A 158 -9.58 19.07 0.50
C SER A 158 -8.35 18.46 1.18
N PHE A 159 -8.51 17.32 1.87
CA PHE A 159 -7.39 16.59 2.45
C PHE A 159 -6.38 16.12 1.39
N THR A 160 -6.89 15.57 0.29
CA THR A 160 -6.04 15.10 -0.81
C THR A 160 -5.24 16.25 -1.42
N LYS A 161 -5.91 17.39 -1.68
CA LYS A 161 -5.28 18.61 -2.22
C LYS A 161 -4.13 19.07 -1.34
N GLU A 162 -4.38 19.24 -0.04
CA GLU A 162 -3.35 19.69 0.90
C GLU A 162 -2.14 18.75 0.93
N LYS A 163 -2.37 17.42 0.91
CA LYS A 163 -1.29 16.44 0.82
C LYS A 163 -0.49 16.55 -0.48
N LEU A 164 -1.17 16.72 -1.60
CA LEU A 164 -0.52 16.87 -2.91
C LEU A 164 0.30 18.15 -3.00
N GLU A 165 -0.19 19.26 -2.41
CA GLU A 165 0.58 20.51 -2.30
C GLU A 165 1.89 20.29 -1.56
N HIS A 166 1.84 19.67 -0.36
CA HIS A 166 3.03 19.42 0.43
C HIS A 166 4.03 18.45 -0.23
N MET A 167 3.54 17.42 -0.94
CA MET A 167 4.38 16.51 -1.70
C MET A 167 5.04 17.21 -2.91
N THR A 168 4.26 18.04 -3.62
CA THR A 168 4.78 18.82 -4.76
C THR A 168 5.82 19.85 -4.31
N GLU A 169 5.57 20.56 -3.21
CA GLU A 169 6.52 21.51 -2.61
C GLU A 169 7.83 20.83 -2.21
N ALA A 170 7.78 19.57 -1.78
CA ALA A 170 8.96 18.78 -1.46
C ALA A 170 9.75 18.29 -2.69
N GLY A 171 9.21 18.49 -3.90
CA GLY A 171 9.91 18.17 -5.15
C GLY A 171 10.05 16.68 -5.42
N VAL A 172 9.04 15.89 -5.06
CA VAL A 172 9.05 14.44 -5.31
C VAL A 172 8.63 14.10 -6.73
N ASP A 173 9.09 12.97 -7.23
CA ASP A 173 8.76 12.44 -8.56
C ASP A 173 7.53 11.54 -8.54
N ALA A 174 7.24 10.91 -7.40
CA ALA A 174 6.14 9.96 -7.25
C ALA A 174 5.72 9.83 -5.78
N ILE A 175 4.54 9.24 -5.57
CA ILE A 175 4.01 8.86 -4.25
C ILE A 175 4.16 7.34 -4.11
N VAL A 176 4.69 6.86 -2.98
CA VAL A 176 4.74 5.43 -2.65
C VAL A 176 3.87 5.13 -1.46
N ASN A 177 3.04 4.09 -1.54
CA ASN A 177 2.17 3.66 -0.46
C ASN A 177 1.97 2.14 -0.44
N VAL A 178 1.29 1.66 0.61
CA VAL A 178 0.96 0.24 0.82
C VAL A 178 -0.53 -0.01 1.02
N CYS A 179 -1.35 1.03 0.82
CA CYS A 179 -2.79 0.98 1.08
C CYS A 179 -3.57 1.22 -0.20
N PRO A 180 -4.47 0.31 -0.62
CA PRO A 180 -5.23 0.45 -1.85
C PRO A 180 -6.17 1.66 -1.84
N PHE A 181 -6.71 2.04 -0.68
CA PHE A 181 -7.53 3.24 -0.57
C PHE A 181 -6.71 4.51 -0.74
N CYS A 182 -5.50 4.56 -0.17
CA CYS A 182 -4.59 5.68 -0.38
C CYS A 182 -4.11 5.73 -1.83
N HIS A 183 -3.83 4.58 -2.44
CA HIS A 183 -3.47 4.48 -3.84
C HIS A 183 -4.56 5.07 -4.74
N MET A 184 -5.79 4.59 -4.60
CA MET A 184 -6.95 5.12 -5.33
C MET A 184 -7.15 6.63 -5.07
N GLN A 185 -6.98 7.06 -3.81
CA GLN A 185 -7.21 8.46 -3.44
C GLN A 185 -6.17 9.39 -4.04
N PHE A 186 -4.90 8.97 -4.12
CA PHE A 186 -3.87 9.77 -4.77
C PHE A 186 -3.84 9.61 -6.28
N ASP A 187 -4.32 8.51 -6.85
CA ASP A 187 -4.42 8.34 -8.29
C ASP A 187 -5.69 9.00 -8.85
N GLN A 188 -6.85 8.44 -8.59
CA GLN A 188 -8.13 8.99 -9.06
C GLN A 188 -8.46 10.34 -8.39
N GLY A 189 -8.17 10.48 -7.10
CA GLY A 189 -8.47 11.69 -6.35
C GLY A 189 -7.70 12.92 -6.85
N GLN A 190 -6.51 12.77 -7.47
CA GLN A 190 -5.83 13.89 -8.12
C GLN A 190 -6.65 14.47 -9.27
N THR A 191 -7.29 13.63 -10.09
CA THR A 191 -8.12 14.11 -11.20
C THR A 191 -9.33 14.89 -10.66
N GLU A 192 -9.93 14.42 -9.58
CA GLU A 192 -11.06 15.09 -8.93
C GLU A 192 -10.64 16.42 -8.27
N VAL A 193 -9.45 16.47 -7.66
CA VAL A 193 -8.86 17.69 -7.10
C VAL A 193 -8.57 18.70 -8.20
N ASN A 194 -7.95 18.27 -9.29
CA ASN A 194 -7.62 19.14 -10.42
C ASN A 194 -8.89 19.74 -11.03
N GLU A 195 -9.92 18.94 -11.25
CA GLU A 195 -11.20 19.41 -11.79
C GLU A 195 -11.88 20.41 -10.86
N LYS A 196 -11.91 20.11 -9.55
CA LYS A 196 -12.61 20.94 -8.57
C LYS A 196 -11.92 22.25 -8.26
N TYR A 197 -10.59 22.25 -8.14
CA TYR A 197 -9.81 23.39 -7.65
C TYR A 197 -9.02 24.09 -8.75
N GLY A 198 -9.06 23.61 -10.00
CA GLY A 198 -8.31 24.17 -11.12
C GLY A 198 -6.80 24.01 -10.97
N THR A 199 -6.37 22.90 -10.34
CA THR A 199 -4.96 22.54 -10.20
C THR A 199 -4.53 21.58 -11.30
N ASP A 200 -3.24 21.28 -11.37
CA ASP A 200 -2.62 20.41 -12.40
C ASP A 200 -1.69 19.34 -11.81
N PHE A 201 -2.03 18.84 -10.63
CA PHE A 201 -1.25 17.77 -10.00
C PHE A 201 -1.15 16.55 -10.92
N ALA A 202 0.06 15.99 -11.03
CA ALA A 202 0.35 14.83 -11.86
C ALA A 202 1.42 13.91 -11.21
N LEU A 203 1.35 13.73 -9.89
CA LEU A 203 2.25 12.86 -9.16
C LEU A 203 1.80 11.40 -9.31
N PRO A 204 2.52 10.54 -10.05
CA PRO A 204 2.16 9.14 -10.19
C PRO A 204 2.25 8.42 -8.85
N VAL A 205 1.41 7.38 -8.69
CA VAL A 205 1.28 6.67 -7.42
C VAL A 205 1.77 5.23 -7.61
N PHE A 206 2.75 4.84 -6.82
CA PHE A 206 3.32 3.49 -6.85
C PHE A 206 2.90 2.75 -5.58
N HIS A 207 2.35 1.56 -5.74
CA HIS A 207 2.32 0.63 -4.62
C HIS A 207 3.74 0.12 -4.34
N LEU A 208 4.09 -0.11 -3.07
CA LEU A 208 5.43 -0.59 -2.69
C LEU A 208 5.85 -1.84 -3.49
N ALA A 209 4.91 -2.74 -3.78
CA ALA A 209 5.18 -3.92 -4.59
C ALA A 209 5.55 -3.58 -6.05
N GLN A 210 4.95 -2.54 -6.63
CA GLN A 210 5.31 -2.06 -7.97
C GLN A 210 6.72 -1.45 -7.99
N LEU A 211 7.07 -0.70 -6.94
CA LEU A 211 8.41 -0.13 -6.79
C LEU A 211 9.48 -1.25 -6.75
N TYR A 212 9.25 -2.28 -5.91
CA TYR A 212 10.13 -3.45 -5.87
C TYR A 212 10.17 -4.19 -7.20
N GLY A 213 9.02 -4.37 -7.86
CA GLY A 213 8.97 -5.03 -9.17
C GLY A 213 9.84 -4.33 -10.22
N LEU A 214 9.78 -2.98 -10.30
CA LEU A 214 10.66 -2.20 -11.17
C LEU A 214 12.13 -2.38 -10.82
N ALA A 215 12.47 -2.28 -9.53
CA ALA A 215 13.84 -2.45 -9.05
C ALA A 215 14.39 -3.87 -9.28
N MET A 216 13.53 -4.88 -9.34
CA MET A 216 13.83 -6.28 -9.67
C MET A 216 13.75 -6.57 -11.17
N GLY A 217 13.62 -5.55 -12.03
CA GLY A 217 13.70 -5.67 -13.48
C GLY A 217 12.39 -6.02 -14.20
N LEU A 218 11.25 -6.05 -13.52
CA LEU A 218 9.95 -6.22 -14.17
C LEU A 218 9.58 -4.99 -15.00
N SER A 219 8.89 -5.21 -16.12
CA SER A 219 8.43 -4.13 -16.99
C SER A 219 7.23 -3.39 -16.41
N ALA A 220 7.01 -2.16 -16.87
CA ALA A 220 5.85 -1.36 -16.51
C ALA A 220 4.52 -2.06 -16.86
N GLU A 221 4.48 -2.82 -17.97
CA GLU A 221 3.32 -3.59 -18.40
C GLU A 221 2.99 -4.74 -17.42
N GLU A 222 4.02 -5.50 -17.01
CA GLU A 222 3.85 -6.56 -16.00
C GLU A 222 3.35 -6.03 -14.66
N LEU A 223 3.72 -4.80 -14.32
CA LEU A 223 3.33 -4.11 -13.09
C LEU A 223 2.04 -3.31 -13.21
N THR A 224 1.36 -3.36 -14.38
CA THR A 224 0.03 -2.79 -14.61
C THR A 224 -0.09 -1.27 -14.38
N PHE A 225 0.98 -0.52 -14.64
CA PHE A 225 0.95 0.95 -14.52
C PHE A 225 -0.04 1.62 -15.48
N ASP A 226 -0.39 0.96 -16.58
CA ASP A 226 -1.41 1.38 -17.56
C ASP A 226 -2.83 1.45 -16.98
N ALA A 227 -3.09 0.81 -15.83
CA ALA A 227 -4.39 0.86 -15.15
C ALA A 227 -4.61 2.13 -14.32
N GLN A 228 -3.56 2.92 -14.08
CA GLN A 228 -3.63 4.15 -13.29
C GLN A 228 -4.25 5.31 -14.08
N LYS A 229 -4.74 6.32 -13.37
CA LYS A 229 -5.29 7.56 -13.96
C LYS A 229 -4.19 8.56 -14.27
N ILE A 230 -3.21 8.64 -13.37
CA ILE A 230 -2.05 9.51 -13.53
C ILE A 230 -0.96 8.73 -14.27
N ASP A 231 -0.46 9.30 -15.36
CA ASP A 231 0.59 8.66 -16.17
C ASP A 231 1.89 8.50 -15.38
N ALA A 232 2.30 7.26 -15.16
CA ALA A 232 3.53 6.93 -14.46
C ALA A 232 4.77 6.89 -15.38
N THR A 233 4.58 6.97 -16.70
CA THR A 233 5.66 6.82 -17.69
C THR A 233 6.84 7.76 -17.45
N PRO A 234 6.65 9.07 -17.15
CA PRO A 234 7.77 9.97 -16.90
C PRO A 234 8.62 9.55 -15.69
N ALA A 235 7.95 9.16 -14.60
CA ALA A 235 8.66 8.74 -13.38
C ALA A 235 9.37 7.39 -13.60
N ILE A 236 8.75 6.44 -14.32
CA ILE A 236 9.37 5.15 -14.65
C ILE A 236 10.63 5.34 -15.50
N LYS A 237 10.58 6.19 -16.53
CA LYS A 237 11.74 6.50 -17.36
C LYS A 237 12.87 7.11 -16.54
N LYS A 238 12.55 8.09 -15.71
CA LYS A 238 13.52 8.69 -14.78
C LYS A 238 14.13 7.62 -13.87
N ALA A 239 13.29 6.78 -13.27
CA ALA A 239 13.72 5.71 -12.36
C ALA A 239 14.74 4.77 -13.00
N LEU A 240 14.58 4.47 -14.29
CA LEU A 240 15.42 3.53 -15.05
C LEU A 240 16.57 4.20 -15.81
N GLY A 241 16.68 5.54 -15.76
CA GLY A 241 17.70 6.32 -16.47
C GLY A 241 17.50 6.36 -17.98
N GLU A 242 16.23 6.36 -18.44
CA GLU A 242 15.82 6.38 -19.84
C GLU A 242 15.36 7.78 -20.31
#